data_5e5890f7b91ee772221de9327e1fc102
#
_entry.id   5e5890f7b91ee772221de9327e1fc102
#
_cell.length_a   1.000
_cell.length_b   1.000
_cell.length_c   1.000
_cell.angle_alpha   90.00
_cell.angle_beta   90.00
_cell.angle_gamma   90.00
#
_symmetry.space_group_name_H-M   'P 1'
#
loop_
_entity.id
_entity.type
_entity.pdbx_description
1 polymer ?
#
loop_
_entity_poly.entity_id
_entity_poly.type
_entity_poly.pdbx_seq_one_letter_code
_entity_poly.pdbx_strand_id
1 'polypeptide(L)'
;MPFIRLKCGLDSRQLADRLKYLPEIIELQLTEEDLQKPQELLDTLFQLKQAGIKVYLHQPVTCRQIRLDIMSRNPEITSYYQWSCRRLADLCRRADVLCVIHAHYSRSESSLLSGRSASRNMRTRIEKLVQNDGDCFLWENTTAGLFSFANPYALSEIIEPLHLALCLDISHAFISLKGSNRRLKQVTEQVEKQVRYFHLVDSAGKRHDALPLGKGKIDWINLKPLLIHKDFIFEIGLKDNNDCRPMIESAQYFSRLPSA
;
A
#
# COMPACT_ATOMS: atom_id res chain seq x y z
N MET A 1 23.70 -7.39 2.70
CA MET A 1 23.33 -6.14 3.38
C MET A 1 21.82 -6.13 3.61
N PRO A 2 21.28 -5.42 4.61
CA PRO A 2 19.84 -5.33 4.77
C PRO A 2 19.20 -4.52 3.63
N PHE A 3 17.99 -4.88 3.24
CA PHE A 3 17.17 -4.13 2.29
C PHE A 3 16.64 -2.86 2.97
N ILE A 4 17.21 -1.70 2.70
CA ILE A 4 16.74 -0.42 3.29
C ILE A 4 15.67 0.16 2.37
N ARG A 5 14.40 -0.08 2.71
CA ARG A 5 13.23 0.26 1.91
C ARG A 5 12.15 0.83 2.82
N LEU A 6 11.88 2.12 2.72
CA LEU A 6 11.27 2.90 3.80
C LEU A 6 10.04 3.66 3.33
N LYS A 7 9.07 3.83 4.24
CA LYS A 7 7.95 4.77 4.09
C LYS A 7 8.32 6.13 4.67
N CYS A 8 7.87 7.19 4.01
CA CYS A 8 8.17 8.58 4.39
C CYS A 8 7.00 9.50 4.01
N GLY A 9 6.79 10.59 4.76
CA GLY A 9 6.03 11.74 4.27
C GLY A 9 6.94 12.71 3.51
N LEU A 10 6.36 13.77 2.94
CA LEU A 10 7.11 14.84 2.26
C LEU A 10 7.77 15.84 3.23
N ASP A 11 7.56 15.72 4.53
CA ASP A 11 8.23 16.56 5.52
C ASP A 11 9.75 16.41 5.43
N SER A 12 10.46 17.55 5.39
CA SER A 12 11.91 17.59 5.18
C SER A 12 12.71 16.87 6.27
N ARG A 13 12.21 16.87 7.52
CA ARG A 13 12.85 16.16 8.64
C ARG A 13 12.68 14.65 8.49
N GLN A 14 11.51 14.20 8.06
CA GLN A 14 11.30 12.78 7.76
C GLN A 14 12.21 12.31 6.63
N LEU A 15 12.26 13.05 5.52
CA LEU A 15 13.15 12.73 4.40
C LEU A 15 14.61 12.68 4.84
N ALA A 16 15.08 13.70 5.56
CA ALA A 16 16.44 13.74 6.08
C ALA A 16 16.77 12.56 7.00
N ASP A 17 15.81 12.12 7.81
CA ASP A 17 15.98 10.93 8.65
C ASP A 17 16.15 9.66 7.83
N ARG A 18 15.31 9.42 6.81
CA ARG A 18 15.40 8.22 5.95
C ARG A 18 16.67 8.21 5.12
N LEU A 19 17.06 9.35 4.56
CA LEU A 19 18.25 9.46 3.70
C LEU A 19 19.57 9.15 4.42
N LYS A 20 19.64 9.29 5.76
CA LYS A 20 20.81 8.85 6.56
C LYS A 20 21.14 7.36 6.37
N TYR A 21 20.16 6.55 6.03
CA TYR A 21 20.30 5.10 5.91
C TYR A 21 20.50 4.62 4.48
N LEU A 22 20.67 5.53 3.51
CA LEU A 22 20.90 5.25 2.08
C LEU A 22 19.87 4.24 1.53
N PRO A 23 18.58 4.58 1.53
CA PRO A 23 17.53 3.64 1.14
C PRO A 23 17.57 3.32 -0.36
N GLU A 24 17.28 2.06 -0.70
CA GLU A 24 17.08 1.60 -2.09
C GLU A 24 15.73 2.05 -2.65
N ILE A 25 14.71 2.05 -1.77
CA ILE A 25 13.33 2.41 -2.10
C ILE A 25 12.79 3.37 -1.03
N ILE A 26 12.11 4.41 -1.48
CA ILE A 26 11.25 5.26 -0.66
C ILE A 26 9.83 5.25 -1.21
N GLU A 27 8.85 5.00 -0.35
CA GLU A 27 7.43 5.27 -0.63
C GLU A 27 7.03 6.57 0.05
N LEU A 28 6.52 7.51 -0.75
CA LEU A 28 6.03 8.81 -0.25
C LEU A 28 4.54 8.74 0.05
N GLN A 29 4.19 8.73 1.33
CA GLN A 29 2.81 8.90 1.79
C GLN A 29 2.38 10.35 1.59
N LEU A 30 1.41 10.55 0.70
CA LEU A 30 0.92 11.88 0.37
C LEU A 30 -0.25 12.29 1.27
N THR A 31 -0.40 13.60 1.42
CA THR A 31 -1.53 14.28 2.04
C THR A 31 -2.38 15.01 0.99
N GLU A 32 -3.53 15.54 1.40
CA GLU A 32 -4.36 16.39 0.54
C GLU A 32 -3.60 17.65 0.08
N GLU A 33 -2.79 18.22 0.97
CA GLU A 33 -2.00 19.42 0.71
C GLU A 33 -0.90 19.17 -0.33
N ASP A 34 -0.25 18.03 -0.27
CA ASP A 34 0.82 17.65 -1.22
C ASP A 34 0.30 17.60 -2.66
N LEU A 35 -0.93 17.13 -2.86
CA LEU A 35 -1.55 17.09 -4.19
C LEU A 35 -1.93 18.49 -4.74
N GLN A 36 -2.01 19.50 -3.89
CA GLN A 36 -2.21 20.89 -4.31
C GLN A 36 -0.89 21.55 -4.76
N LYS A 37 0.26 20.94 -4.44
CA LYS A 37 1.61 21.44 -4.74
C LYS A 37 2.37 20.50 -5.68
N PRO A 38 1.85 20.20 -6.88
CA PRO A 38 2.42 19.16 -7.75
C PRO A 38 3.86 19.44 -8.19
N GLN A 39 4.28 20.69 -8.27
CA GLN A 39 5.66 21.00 -8.66
C GLN A 39 6.65 20.67 -7.53
N GLU A 40 6.34 21.01 -6.28
CA GLU A 40 7.18 20.66 -5.12
C GLU A 40 7.34 19.12 -5.01
N LEU A 41 6.24 18.39 -5.24
CA LEU A 41 6.27 16.93 -5.25
C LEU A 41 7.16 16.39 -6.38
N LEU A 42 7.02 16.90 -7.61
CA LEU A 42 7.86 16.48 -8.74
C LEU A 42 9.35 16.77 -8.50
N ASP A 43 9.67 17.95 -7.97
CA ASP A 43 11.05 18.31 -7.66
C ASP A 43 11.64 17.31 -6.63
N THR A 44 10.88 16.96 -5.60
CA THR A 44 11.27 15.93 -4.62
C THR A 44 11.48 14.56 -5.28
N LEU A 45 10.55 14.14 -6.16
CA LEU A 45 10.66 12.87 -6.89
C LEU A 45 11.93 12.82 -7.73
N PHE A 46 12.21 13.88 -8.50
CA PHE A 46 13.41 13.94 -9.33
C PHE A 46 14.69 13.96 -8.50
N GLN A 47 14.73 14.68 -7.39
CA GLN A 47 15.89 14.68 -6.48
C GLN A 47 16.17 13.28 -5.93
N LEU A 48 15.15 12.56 -5.46
CA LEU A 48 15.30 11.19 -4.95
C LEU A 48 15.78 10.24 -6.05
N LYS A 49 15.19 10.32 -7.25
CA LYS A 49 15.62 9.50 -8.40
C LYS A 49 17.06 9.81 -8.85
N GLN A 50 17.48 11.08 -8.85
CA GLN A 50 18.87 11.47 -9.14
C GLN A 50 19.86 10.93 -8.10
N ALA A 51 19.41 10.77 -6.85
CA ALA A 51 20.20 10.09 -5.81
C ALA A 51 20.21 8.55 -5.94
N GLY A 52 19.64 7.99 -7.02
CA GLY A 52 19.59 6.55 -7.27
C GLY A 52 18.52 5.80 -6.48
N ILE A 53 17.58 6.50 -5.85
CA ILE A 53 16.52 5.91 -5.03
C ILE A 53 15.32 5.61 -5.92
N LYS A 54 14.81 4.39 -5.87
CA LYS A 54 13.51 4.04 -6.48
C LYS A 54 12.37 4.61 -5.64
N VAL A 55 11.41 5.28 -6.28
CA VAL A 55 10.33 5.95 -5.57
C VAL A 55 8.98 5.39 -5.95
N TYR A 56 8.13 5.21 -4.95
CA TYR A 56 6.71 4.94 -5.06
C TYR A 56 5.92 6.07 -4.39
N LEU A 57 4.72 6.32 -4.87
CA LEU A 57 3.77 7.21 -4.22
C LEU A 57 2.72 6.38 -3.49
N HIS A 58 2.12 6.98 -2.46
CA HIS A 58 0.95 6.44 -1.80
C HIS A 58 -0.14 7.51 -1.70
N GLN A 59 -1.35 7.16 -2.13
CA GLN A 59 -2.53 8.02 -2.13
C GLN A 59 -2.78 8.64 -0.75
N PRO A 60 -3.28 9.89 -0.65
CA PRO A 60 -3.85 10.42 0.59
C PRO A 60 -4.92 9.51 1.17
N VAL A 61 -4.91 9.36 2.49
CA VAL A 61 -5.83 8.45 3.20
C VAL A 61 -7.22 9.05 3.38
N THR A 62 -7.29 10.39 3.47
CA THR A 62 -8.50 11.14 3.79
C THR A 62 -8.68 12.34 2.86
N CYS A 63 -9.92 12.80 2.78
CA CYS A 63 -10.29 14.14 2.34
C CYS A 63 -11.06 14.80 3.48
N ARG A 64 -10.58 15.97 3.97
CA ARG A 64 -11.18 16.68 5.12
C ARG A 64 -11.48 15.73 6.31
N GLN A 65 -10.50 14.88 6.64
CA GLN A 65 -10.55 13.87 7.71
C GLN A 65 -11.53 12.69 7.45
N ILE A 66 -12.26 12.67 6.33
CA ILE A 66 -13.10 11.54 5.95
C ILE A 66 -12.27 10.56 5.12
N ARG A 67 -12.33 9.27 5.46
CA ARG A 67 -11.61 8.21 4.72
C ARG A 67 -12.05 8.14 3.27
N LEU A 68 -11.08 8.03 2.36
CA LEU A 68 -11.37 7.85 0.94
C LEU A 68 -12.03 6.47 0.71
N ASP A 69 -13.03 6.46 -0.15
CA ASP A 69 -13.76 5.27 -0.53
C ASP A 69 -14.38 5.47 -1.92
N ILE A 70 -14.01 4.62 -2.87
CA ILE A 70 -14.51 4.69 -4.24
C ILE A 70 -16.03 4.46 -4.30
N MET A 71 -16.61 3.82 -3.28
CA MET A 71 -18.02 3.51 -3.17
C MET A 71 -18.80 4.55 -2.34
N SER A 72 -18.14 5.56 -1.79
CA SER A 72 -18.79 6.53 -0.90
C SER A 72 -20.04 7.13 -1.53
N ARG A 73 -21.06 7.34 -0.72
CA ARG A 73 -22.29 8.07 -1.09
C ARG A 73 -22.14 9.58 -0.95
N ASN A 74 -21.08 10.03 -0.28
CA ASN A 74 -20.77 11.45 -0.18
C ASN A 74 -20.18 11.95 -1.51
N PRO A 75 -20.86 12.91 -2.22
CA PRO A 75 -20.38 13.41 -3.50
C PRO A 75 -19.01 14.11 -3.42
N GLU A 76 -18.71 14.74 -2.28
CA GLU A 76 -17.40 15.38 -2.06
C GLU A 76 -16.28 14.35 -2.03
N ILE A 77 -16.46 13.25 -1.32
CA ILE A 77 -15.47 12.16 -1.24
C ILE A 77 -15.26 11.51 -2.61
N THR A 78 -16.34 11.22 -3.34
CA THR A 78 -16.25 10.61 -4.68
C THR A 78 -15.59 11.55 -5.68
N SER A 79 -15.91 12.83 -5.65
CA SER A 79 -15.29 13.83 -6.53
C SER A 79 -13.81 14.02 -6.21
N TYR A 80 -13.44 14.09 -4.94
CA TYR A 80 -12.04 14.17 -4.51
C TYR A 80 -11.28 12.89 -4.88
N TYR A 81 -11.87 11.70 -4.67
CA TYR A 81 -11.26 10.43 -5.03
C TYR A 81 -10.89 10.41 -6.52
N GLN A 82 -11.83 10.76 -7.40
CA GLN A 82 -11.60 10.82 -8.85
C GLN A 82 -10.56 11.89 -9.24
N TRP A 83 -10.62 13.07 -8.62
CA TRP A 83 -9.67 14.15 -8.86
C TRP A 83 -8.26 13.74 -8.42
N SER A 84 -8.11 13.18 -7.21
CA SER A 84 -6.82 12.75 -6.67
C SER A 84 -6.19 11.65 -7.54
N CYS A 85 -6.98 10.67 -8.00
CA CYS A 85 -6.47 9.63 -8.90
C CYS A 85 -5.98 10.22 -10.24
N ARG A 86 -6.71 11.14 -10.87
CA ARG A 86 -6.24 11.81 -12.09
C ARG A 86 -4.95 12.60 -11.86
N ARG A 87 -4.87 13.32 -10.74
CA ARG A 87 -3.66 14.06 -10.35
C ARG A 87 -2.48 13.12 -10.12
N LEU A 88 -2.68 12.02 -9.39
CA LEU A 88 -1.67 11.01 -9.14
C LEU A 88 -1.20 10.35 -10.44
N ALA A 89 -2.11 10.01 -11.35
CA ALA A 89 -1.75 9.44 -12.64
C ALA A 89 -0.88 10.38 -13.50
N ASP A 90 -1.19 11.68 -13.52
CA ASP A 90 -0.35 12.68 -14.19
C ASP A 90 1.06 12.74 -13.57
N LEU A 91 1.14 12.81 -12.24
CA LEU A 91 2.42 12.82 -11.51
C LEU A 91 3.24 11.53 -11.78
N CYS A 92 2.58 10.37 -11.73
CA CYS A 92 3.21 9.08 -11.99
C CYS A 92 3.81 9.02 -13.41
N ARG A 93 3.06 9.43 -14.43
CA ARG A 93 3.55 9.47 -15.83
C ARG A 93 4.72 10.43 -16.00
N ARG A 94 4.66 11.62 -15.40
CA ARG A 94 5.73 12.63 -15.51
C ARG A 94 7.02 12.22 -14.81
N ALA A 95 6.90 11.55 -13.66
CA ALA A 95 8.05 11.12 -12.87
C ALA A 95 8.48 9.67 -13.16
N ASP A 96 7.71 8.92 -13.96
CA ASP A 96 7.91 7.49 -14.20
C ASP A 96 8.00 6.71 -12.87
N VAL A 97 6.93 6.76 -12.09
CA VAL A 97 6.78 6.07 -10.80
C VAL A 97 5.40 5.42 -10.69
N LEU A 98 5.23 4.48 -9.77
CA LEU A 98 3.95 3.86 -9.48
C LEU A 98 3.36 4.43 -8.18
N CYS A 99 2.04 4.34 -8.05
CA CYS A 99 1.31 4.84 -6.89
C CYS A 99 0.45 3.76 -6.25
N VAL A 100 0.62 3.54 -4.95
CA VAL A 100 -0.28 2.71 -4.15
C VAL A 100 -1.57 3.47 -3.90
N ILE A 101 -2.71 2.84 -4.20
CA ILE A 101 -4.04 3.38 -3.94
C ILE A 101 -4.95 2.33 -3.30
N HIS A 102 -5.92 2.81 -2.54
CA HIS A 102 -6.93 1.96 -1.92
C HIS A 102 -8.28 2.12 -2.60
N ALA A 103 -8.99 1.01 -2.87
CA ALA A 103 -10.39 1.10 -3.26
C ALA A 103 -11.27 1.68 -2.13
N HIS A 104 -10.90 1.37 -0.90
CA HIS A 104 -11.45 1.95 0.33
C HIS A 104 -10.49 1.76 1.50
N TYR A 105 -10.69 2.51 2.57
CA TYR A 105 -9.93 2.34 3.81
C TYR A 105 -10.77 1.64 4.89
N SER A 106 -10.12 1.14 5.94
CA SER A 106 -10.81 0.66 7.14
C SER A 106 -11.65 1.78 7.76
N ARG A 107 -12.84 1.45 8.28
CA ARG A 107 -13.83 2.40 8.82
C ARG A 107 -14.50 3.31 7.78
N SER A 108 -14.36 3.05 6.49
CA SER A 108 -15.21 3.65 5.45
C SER A 108 -16.47 2.82 5.21
N GLU A 109 -17.40 3.31 4.39
CA GLU A 109 -18.64 2.60 4.07
C GLU A 109 -18.37 1.20 3.50
N SER A 110 -17.44 1.08 2.57
CA SER A 110 -17.11 -0.19 1.92
C SER A 110 -16.45 -1.22 2.84
N SER A 111 -15.93 -0.80 3.99
CA SER A 111 -15.38 -1.73 4.98
C SER A 111 -16.45 -2.60 5.67
N LEU A 112 -17.71 -2.19 5.57
CA LEU A 112 -18.88 -2.91 6.11
C LEU A 112 -19.64 -3.68 5.04
N LEU A 113 -19.35 -3.45 3.75
CA LEU A 113 -20.02 -4.11 2.65
C LEU A 113 -19.41 -5.49 2.39
N SER A 114 -20.25 -6.40 1.93
CA SER A 114 -19.87 -7.76 1.56
C SER A 114 -20.76 -8.29 0.44
N GLY A 115 -20.39 -9.43 -0.13
CA GLY A 115 -21.20 -10.15 -1.09
C GLY A 115 -20.91 -9.80 -2.55
N ARG A 116 -21.39 -10.67 -3.43
CA ARG A 116 -21.08 -10.68 -4.85
C ARG A 116 -21.54 -9.42 -5.59
N SER A 117 -22.78 -9.00 -5.32
CA SER A 117 -23.36 -7.80 -5.96
C SER A 117 -22.60 -6.54 -5.63
N ALA A 118 -22.23 -6.35 -4.35
CA ALA A 118 -21.43 -5.20 -3.92
C ALA A 118 -20.02 -5.24 -4.53
N SER A 119 -19.41 -6.43 -4.65
CA SER A 119 -18.12 -6.61 -5.31
C SER A 119 -18.17 -6.22 -6.78
N ARG A 120 -19.21 -6.62 -7.51
CA ARG A 120 -19.42 -6.22 -8.91
C ARG A 120 -19.63 -4.71 -9.07
N ASN A 121 -20.35 -4.09 -8.14
CA ASN A 121 -20.52 -2.64 -8.17
C ASN A 121 -19.17 -1.93 -7.95
N MET A 122 -18.35 -2.39 -7.00
CA MET A 122 -17.00 -1.87 -6.80
C MET A 122 -16.15 -2.06 -8.07
N ARG A 123 -16.18 -3.25 -8.70
CA ARG A 123 -15.51 -3.50 -9.99
C ARG A 123 -15.86 -2.43 -11.03
N THR A 124 -17.15 -2.17 -11.23
CA THR A 124 -17.61 -1.17 -12.21
C THR A 124 -17.04 0.23 -11.92
N ARG A 125 -16.87 0.59 -10.64
CA ARG A 125 -16.28 1.90 -10.29
C ARG A 125 -14.77 1.92 -10.51
N ILE A 126 -14.07 0.85 -10.16
CA ILE A 126 -12.65 0.69 -10.45
C ILE A 126 -12.40 0.71 -11.95
N GLU A 127 -13.18 -0.05 -12.72
CA GLU A 127 -13.07 -0.14 -14.19
C GLU A 127 -13.11 1.24 -14.86
N LYS A 128 -14.05 2.12 -14.45
CA LYS A 128 -14.15 3.49 -14.96
C LYS A 128 -12.89 4.32 -14.67
N LEU A 129 -12.20 4.03 -13.59
CA LEU A 129 -10.99 4.73 -13.21
C LEU A 129 -9.78 4.19 -13.98
N VAL A 130 -9.62 2.87 -14.06
CA VAL A 130 -8.47 2.24 -14.72
C VAL A 130 -8.47 2.40 -16.24
N GLN A 131 -9.63 2.54 -16.86
CA GLN A 131 -9.73 2.81 -18.30
C GLN A 131 -9.00 4.08 -18.74
N ASN A 132 -8.87 5.07 -17.84
CA ASN A 132 -8.25 6.34 -18.16
C ASN A 132 -6.85 6.50 -17.56
N ASP A 133 -6.62 5.94 -16.37
CA ASP A 133 -5.48 6.27 -15.52
C ASP A 133 -4.87 5.06 -14.79
N GLY A 134 -5.25 3.83 -15.15
CA GLY A 134 -5.00 2.66 -14.31
C GLY A 134 -3.61 2.03 -14.38
N ASP A 135 -2.81 2.36 -15.35
CA ASP A 135 -1.52 1.74 -15.66
C ASP A 135 -0.42 2.01 -14.62
N CYS A 136 -0.57 3.08 -13.85
CA CYS A 136 0.38 3.46 -12.79
C CYS A 136 -0.07 3.08 -11.37
N PHE A 137 -1.23 2.45 -11.19
CA PHE A 137 -1.78 2.18 -9.87
C PHE A 137 -1.49 0.76 -9.37
N LEU A 138 -1.13 0.69 -8.09
CA LEU A 138 -0.98 -0.53 -7.32
C LEU A 138 -2.09 -0.56 -6.27
N TRP A 139 -3.06 -1.46 -6.45
CA TRP A 139 -4.24 -1.54 -5.60
C TRP A 139 -3.92 -2.30 -4.31
N GLU A 140 -4.06 -1.64 -3.17
CA GLU A 140 -3.75 -2.24 -1.88
C GLU A 140 -4.97 -2.92 -1.25
N ASN A 141 -4.77 -4.17 -0.78
CA ASN A 141 -5.77 -4.89 -0.01
C ASN A 141 -5.99 -4.28 1.37
N THR A 142 -7.19 -4.41 1.89
CA THR A 142 -7.61 -3.86 3.19
C THR A 142 -7.82 -4.94 4.24
N THR A 143 -7.94 -4.54 5.52
CA THR A 143 -8.15 -5.47 6.64
C THR A 143 -9.55 -6.09 6.66
N ALA A 144 -10.54 -5.47 6.03
CA ALA A 144 -11.94 -5.91 5.97
C ALA A 144 -12.66 -5.29 4.78
N GLY A 145 -13.89 -5.71 4.49
CA GLY A 145 -14.75 -5.17 3.43
C GLY A 145 -14.46 -5.76 2.05
N LEU A 146 -14.88 -5.03 1.02
CA LEU A 146 -14.92 -5.56 -0.35
C LEU A 146 -13.55 -5.84 -0.95
N PHE A 147 -12.53 -5.01 -0.68
CA PHE A 147 -11.18 -5.16 -1.19
C PHE A 147 -10.25 -5.85 -0.18
N SER A 148 -10.75 -6.87 0.51
CA SER A 148 -10.01 -7.68 1.47
C SER A 148 -10.14 -9.18 1.17
N PHE A 149 -9.21 -10.00 1.66
CA PHE A 149 -9.29 -11.46 1.52
C PHE A 149 -10.29 -12.12 2.49
N ALA A 150 -10.98 -11.34 3.32
CA ALA A 150 -12.18 -11.78 4.01
C ALA A 150 -13.39 -11.87 3.06
N ASN A 151 -13.39 -11.12 1.97
CA ASN A 151 -14.40 -11.17 0.93
C ASN A 151 -14.08 -12.29 -0.07
N PRO A 152 -14.87 -13.38 -0.14
CA PRO A 152 -14.59 -14.49 -1.06
C PRO A 152 -14.72 -14.12 -2.54
N TYR A 153 -15.27 -12.94 -2.84
CA TYR A 153 -15.48 -12.43 -4.20
C TYR A 153 -14.42 -11.41 -4.64
N ALA A 154 -13.46 -11.05 -3.77
CA ALA A 154 -12.47 -10.02 -4.10
C ALA A 154 -11.63 -10.41 -5.33
N LEU A 155 -11.15 -11.64 -5.38
CA LEU A 155 -10.37 -12.12 -6.53
C LEU A 155 -11.22 -12.27 -7.78
N SER A 156 -12.26 -13.10 -7.72
CA SER A 156 -13.04 -13.49 -8.90
C SER A 156 -13.94 -12.39 -9.47
N GLU A 157 -14.37 -11.43 -8.67
CA GLU A 157 -15.28 -10.38 -9.11
C GLU A 157 -14.63 -9.00 -9.26
N ILE A 158 -13.44 -8.78 -8.69
CA ILE A 158 -12.80 -7.45 -8.73
C ILE A 158 -11.41 -7.54 -9.37
N ILE A 159 -10.49 -8.30 -8.76
CA ILE A 159 -9.06 -8.24 -9.09
C ILE A 159 -8.76 -8.90 -10.44
N GLU A 160 -9.16 -10.15 -10.61
CA GLU A 160 -8.86 -10.93 -11.83
C GLU A 160 -9.54 -10.35 -13.08
N PRO A 161 -10.85 -9.98 -13.08
CA PRO A 161 -11.50 -9.46 -14.26
C PRO A 161 -10.94 -8.14 -14.78
N LEU A 162 -10.32 -7.35 -13.92
CA LEU A 162 -9.69 -6.07 -14.25
C LEU A 162 -8.17 -6.16 -14.39
N HIS A 163 -7.59 -7.35 -14.19
CA HIS A 163 -6.13 -7.56 -14.20
C HIS A 163 -5.37 -6.56 -13.33
N LEU A 164 -5.92 -6.25 -12.14
CA LEU A 164 -5.36 -5.22 -11.27
C LEU A 164 -3.96 -5.58 -10.81
N ALA A 165 -3.03 -4.64 -10.93
CA ALA A 165 -1.74 -4.73 -10.27
C ALA A 165 -1.91 -4.45 -8.78
N LEU A 166 -1.38 -5.32 -7.91
CA LEU A 166 -1.58 -5.24 -6.47
C LEU A 166 -0.33 -4.73 -5.74
N CYS A 167 -0.57 -3.89 -4.75
CA CYS A 167 0.27 -3.79 -3.56
C CYS A 167 -0.32 -4.75 -2.51
N LEU A 168 0.42 -5.80 -2.14
CA LEU A 168 -0.04 -6.71 -1.09
C LEU A 168 0.51 -6.30 0.27
N ASP A 169 -0.35 -5.69 1.10
CA ASP A 169 -0.04 -5.50 2.52
C ASP A 169 -0.25 -6.82 3.26
N ILE A 170 0.87 -7.33 3.82
CA ILE A 170 0.92 -8.63 4.48
C ILE A 170 0.13 -8.62 5.80
N SER A 171 0.17 -7.53 6.56
CA SER A 171 -0.60 -7.42 7.81
C SER A 171 -2.11 -7.30 7.56
N HIS A 172 -2.51 -6.53 6.55
CA HIS A 172 -3.92 -6.43 6.15
C HIS A 172 -4.47 -7.78 5.71
N ALA A 173 -3.70 -8.52 4.89
CA ALA A 173 -4.08 -9.87 4.51
C ALA A 173 -4.18 -10.79 5.73
N PHE A 174 -3.19 -10.79 6.62
CA PHE A 174 -3.17 -11.61 7.83
C PHE A 174 -4.37 -11.33 8.75
N ILE A 175 -4.70 -10.06 8.97
CA ILE A 175 -5.86 -9.65 9.77
C ILE A 175 -7.17 -10.12 9.11
N SER A 176 -7.33 -9.87 7.80
CA SER A 176 -8.53 -10.28 7.06
C SER A 176 -8.74 -11.79 7.06
N LEU A 177 -7.66 -12.56 7.15
CA LEU A 177 -7.64 -14.02 7.26
C LEU A 177 -7.66 -14.55 8.71
N LYS A 178 -8.02 -13.67 9.68
CA LYS A 178 -8.16 -13.98 11.10
C LYS A 178 -6.87 -14.54 11.74
N GLY A 179 -5.72 -14.01 11.34
CA GLY A 179 -4.41 -14.37 11.88
C GLY A 179 -3.92 -15.77 11.47
N SER A 180 -4.34 -16.29 10.33
CA SER A 180 -3.95 -17.62 9.85
C SER A 180 -2.75 -17.55 8.91
N ASN A 181 -1.56 -17.94 9.36
CA ASN A 181 -0.35 -18.01 8.53
C ASN A 181 -0.49 -18.96 7.33
N ARG A 182 -1.18 -20.10 7.52
CA ARG A 182 -1.45 -21.04 6.42
C ARG A 182 -2.25 -20.35 5.29
N ARG A 183 -3.36 -19.68 5.64
CA ARG A 183 -4.18 -18.98 4.66
C ARG A 183 -3.45 -17.79 4.04
N LEU A 184 -2.65 -17.08 4.83
CA LEU A 184 -1.84 -15.98 4.35
C LEU A 184 -0.88 -16.44 3.25
N LYS A 185 -0.12 -17.52 3.50
CA LYS A 185 0.77 -18.13 2.49
C LYS A 185 0.00 -18.52 1.23
N GLN A 186 -1.11 -19.25 1.37
CA GLN A 186 -1.95 -19.68 0.25
C GLN A 186 -2.46 -18.49 -0.60
N VAL A 187 -2.92 -17.42 0.04
CA VAL A 187 -3.39 -16.22 -0.67
C VAL A 187 -2.22 -15.51 -1.36
N THR A 188 -1.07 -15.38 -0.69
CA THR A 188 0.14 -14.76 -1.28
C THR A 188 0.58 -15.50 -2.55
N GLU A 189 0.59 -16.84 -2.52
CA GLU A 189 0.88 -17.68 -3.69
C GLU A 189 -0.20 -17.51 -4.79
N GLN A 190 -1.47 -17.48 -4.41
CA GLN A 190 -2.60 -17.34 -5.36
C GLN A 190 -2.55 -16.03 -6.14
N VAL A 191 -2.18 -14.93 -5.49
CA VAL A 191 -2.15 -13.58 -6.12
C VAL A 191 -0.77 -13.19 -6.64
N GLU A 192 0.21 -14.08 -6.64
CA GLU A 192 1.61 -13.80 -7.00
C GLU A 192 1.77 -13.07 -8.34
N LYS A 193 0.97 -13.46 -9.33
CA LYS A 193 1.02 -12.87 -10.68
C LYS A 193 0.50 -11.43 -10.74
N GLN A 194 -0.46 -11.09 -9.88
CA GLN A 194 -1.03 -9.75 -9.77
C GLN A 194 -0.17 -8.82 -8.91
N VAL A 195 0.53 -9.37 -7.91
CA VAL A 195 1.33 -8.55 -7.00
C VAL A 195 2.55 -7.99 -7.71
N ARG A 196 2.75 -6.70 -7.60
CA ARG A 196 3.93 -5.94 -8.08
C ARG A 196 4.74 -5.35 -6.96
N TYR A 197 4.14 -5.20 -5.78
CA TYR A 197 4.72 -4.51 -4.66
C TYR A 197 4.17 -5.05 -3.33
N PHE A 198 4.97 -4.96 -2.26
CA PHE A 198 4.53 -5.40 -0.94
C PHE A 198 4.71 -4.32 0.11
N HIS A 199 3.79 -4.27 1.07
CA HIS A 199 4.01 -3.65 2.37
C HIS A 199 4.33 -4.73 3.41
N LEU A 200 5.53 -4.66 4.00
CA LEU A 200 5.96 -5.58 5.03
C LEU A 200 5.80 -4.92 6.40
N VAL A 201 4.85 -5.43 7.14
CA VAL A 201 4.51 -4.97 8.48
C VAL A 201 3.94 -6.13 9.28
N ASP A 202 4.34 -6.27 10.55
CA ASP A 202 3.86 -7.37 11.39
C ASP A 202 2.56 -7.02 12.11
N SER A 203 1.85 -8.04 12.56
CA SER A 203 0.57 -7.90 13.26
C SER A 203 0.32 -9.05 14.23
N ALA A 204 -0.43 -8.77 15.31
CA ALA A 204 -1.00 -9.79 16.17
C ALA A 204 -2.22 -10.52 15.53
N GLY A 205 -2.66 -10.11 14.33
CA GLY A 205 -3.72 -10.74 13.54
C GLY A 205 -5.15 -10.37 13.92
N LYS A 206 -5.34 -9.33 14.74
CA LYS A 206 -6.67 -8.89 15.21
C LYS A 206 -7.04 -7.49 14.78
N ARG A 207 -6.07 -6.60 14.68
CA ARG A 207 -6.23 -5.19 14.33
C ARG A 207 -4.98 -4.70 13.61
N HIS A 208 -5.07 -3.58 12.92
CA HIS A 208 -3.95 -2.91 12.30
C HIS A 208 -3.11 -2.22 13.39
N ASP A 209 -2.14 -2.96 13.93
CA ASP A 209 -1.23 -2.55 15.00
C ASP A 209 0.17 -2.15 14.47
N ALA A 210 0.41 -2.33 13.17
CA ALA A 210 1.59 -1.89 12.43
C ALA A 210 2.93 -2.15 13.13
N LEU A 211 3.11 -3.39 13.63
CA LEU A 211 4.25 -3.80 14.45
C LEU A 211 5.53 -3.94 13.60
N PRO A 212 6.71 -3.68 14.18
CA PRO A 212 7.97 -4.10 13.59
C PRO A 212 8.01 -5.62 13.33
N LEU A 213 8.72 -6.03 12.29
CA LEU A 213 8.84 -7.45 11.92
C LEU A 213 9.42 -8.27 13.08
N GLY A 214 8.83 -9.44 13.32
CA GLY A 214 9.16 -10.32 14.42
C GLY A 214 8.56 -9.92 15.78
N LYS A 215 7.74 -8.88 15.83
CA LYS A 215 7.01 -8.45 17.04
C LYS A 215 5.53 -8.87 17.02
N GLY A 216 5.04 -9.38 15.91
CA GLY A 216 3.70 -9.92 15.74
C GLY A 216 3.68 -11.45 15.69
N LYS A 217 2.78 -11.99 14.86
CA LYS A 217 2.52 -13.43 14.71
C LYS A 217 2.66 -13.92 13.29
N ILE A 218 3.10 -13.08 12.36
CA ILE A 218 3.28 -13.44 10.96
C ILE A 218 4.52 -14.34 10.83
N ASP A 219 4.38 -15.43 10.11
CA ASP A 219 5.47 -16.38 9.82
C ASP A 219 6.32 -15.88 8.64
N TRP A 220 7.24 -14.97 8.94
CA TRP A 220 8.12 -14.37 7.97
C TRP A 220 9.10 -15.35 7.32
N ILE A 221 9.47 -16.44 8.01
CA ILE A 221 10.37 -17.46 7.46
C ILE A 221 9.73 -18.11 6.23
N ASN A 222 8.47 -18.52 6.35
CA ASN A 222 7.74 -19.18 5.26
C ASN A 222 7.26 -18.22 4.17
N LEU A 223 7.21 -16.91 4.43
CA LEU A 223 6.80 -15.91 3.45
C LEU A 223 7.98 -15.32 2.67
N LYS A 224 9.15 -15.15 3.29
CA LYS A 224 10.31 -14.49 2.69
C LYS A 224 10.61 -14.94 1.25
N PRO A 225 10.60 -16.25 0.91
CA PRO A 225 10.87 -16.71 -0.46
C PRO A 225 9.89 -16.14 -1.51
N LEU A 226 8.65 -15.85 -1.13
CA LEU A 226 7.62 -15.27 -2.01
C LEU A 226 7.77 -13.75 -2.19
N LEU A 227 8.47 -13.09 -1.26
CA LEU A 227 8.50 -11.63 -1.17
C LEU A 227 9.77 -11.01 -1.78
N ILE A 228 10.93 -11.67 -1.64
CA ILE A 228 12.26 -11.10 -1.93
C ILE A 228 12.51 -10.78 -3.41
N HIS A 229 11.73 -11.35 -4.32
CA HIS A 229 11.88 -11.18 -5.76
C HIS A 229 11.12 -9.98 -6.32
N LYS A 230 10.41 -9.24 -5.47
CA LYS A 230 9.65 -8.05 -5.84
C LYS A 230 10.03 -6.87 -4.95
N ASP A 231 9.62 -5.69 -5.36
CA ASP A 231 9.81 -4.52 -4.53
C ASP A 231 8.88 -4.55 -3.30
N PHE A 232 9.36 -3.99 -2.21
CA PHE A 232 8.62 -3.85 -0.98
C PHE A 232 9.16 -2.70 -0.13
N ILE A 233 8.39 -2.24 0.84
CA ILE A 233 8.84 -1.36 1.92
C ILE A 233 8.48 -1.94 3.28
N PHE A 234 9.13 -1.43 4.32
CA PHE A 234 8.73 -1.66 5.71
C PHE A 234 7.78 -0.55 6.16
N GLU A 235 6.48 -0.88 6.28
CA GLU A 235 5.42 0.08 6.67
C GLU A 235 5.13 0.01 8.17
N ILE A 236 6.11 0.33 8.99
CA ILE A 236 6.02 0.20 10.44
C ILE A 236 5.38 1.44 11.07
N GLY A 237 4.49 1.24 12.03
CA GLY A 237 3.92 2.31 12.83
C GLY A 237 4.98 2.96 13.72
N LEU A 238 5.24 4.24 13.50
CA LEU A 238 6.23 5.01 14.24
C LEU A 238 5.57 5.83 15.36
N LYS A 239 6.22 5.90 16.52
CA LYS A 239 5.81 6.82 17.60
C LYS A 239 6.22 8.26 17.28
N ASP A 240 7.37 8.42 16.66
CA ASP A 240 7.88 9.68 16.11
C ASP A 240 8.15 9.46 14.61
N ASN A 241 7.44 10.20 13.77
CA ASN A 241 7.61 10.10 12.33
C ASN A 241 8.99 10.58 11.83
N ASN A 242 9.78 11.26 12.67
CA ASN A 242 11.15 11.68 12.36
C ASN A 242 12.21 10.66 12.83
N ASP A 243 11.78 9.46 13.24
CA ASP A 243 12.68 8.38 13.69
C ASP A 243 12.26 7.06 13.06
N CYS A 244 12.93 6.67 11.99
CA CYS A 244 12.64 5.42 11.27
C CYS A 244 13.39 4.19 11.79
N ARG A 245 14.06 4.25 12.94
CA ARG A 245 14.78 3.10 13.50
C ARG A 245 13.96 1.81 13.57
N PRO A 246 12.65 1.82 13.92
CA PRO A 246 11.85 0.58 13.87
C PRO A 246 11.73 -0.05 12.47
N MET A 247 11.77 0.76 11.40
CA MET A 247 11.84 0.23 10.03
C MET A 247 13.21 -0.39 9.74
N ILE A 248 14.29 0.24 10.22
CA ILE A 248 15.66 -0.28 10.08
C ILE A 248 15.83 -1.60 10.83
N GLU A 249 15.31 -1.69 12.06
CA GLU A 249 15.29 -2.93 12.85
C GLU A 249 14.53 -4.04 12.11
N SER A 250 13.40 -3.69 11.47
CA SER A 250 12.63 -4.64 10.65
C SER A 250 13.42 -5.09 9.41
N ALA A 251 14.15 -4.20 8.75
CA ALA A 251 15.03 -4.54 7.63
C ALA A 251 16.16 -5.49 8.06
N GLN A 252 16.78 -5.25 9.22
CA GLN A 252 17.80 -6.12 9.80
C GLN A 252 17.23 -7.49 10.17
N TYR A 253 16.06 -7.53 10.80
CA TYR A 253 15.35 -8.78 11.12
C TYR A 253 15.09 -9.60 9.85
N PHE A 254 14.45 -8.99 8.84
CA PHE A 254 14.11 -9.65 7.58
C PHE A 254 15.34 -10.19 6.86
N SER A 255 16.44 -9.44 6.88
CA SER A 255 17.70 -9.87 6.24
C SER A 255 18.31 -11.11 6.89
N ARG A 256 18.16 -11.27 8.21
CA ARG A 256 18.70 -12.40 8.98
C ARG A 256 17.86 -13.68 8.86
N LEU A 257 16.63 -13.59 8.35
CA LEU A 257 15.82 -14.78 8.11
C LEU A 257 16.50 -15.67 7.07
N PRO A 258 16.39 -17.01 7.18
CA PRO A 258 16.96 -17.92 6.20
C PRO A 258 16.44 -17.59 4.80
N SER A 259 17.32 -17.64 3.82
CA SER A 259 16.95 -17.72 2.40
C SER A 259 16.71 -19.20 2.11
N ALA A 260 15.54 -19.54 1.55
CA ALA A 260 15.24 -20.92 1.19
C ALA A 260 16.24 -21.44 0.13
#